data_b13e49fc321a83f9966c10aad0f25ec4
#
_entry.id   b13e49fc321a83f9966c10aad0f25ec4
#
_cell.length_a   1.000
_cell.length_b   1.000
_cell.length_c   1.000
_cell.angle_alpha   90.00
_cell.angle_beta   90.00
_cell.angle_gamma   90.00
#
_symmetry.space_group_name_H-M   'P 1'
#
loop_
_entity.id
_entity.type
_entity.pdbx_description
1 polymer ?
#
loop_
_entity_poly.entity_id
_entity_poly.type
_entity_poly.pdbx_seq_one_letter_code
_entity_poly.pdbx_strand_id
1 'polypeptide(L)'
;MRVNTKIAKPEWIAVDRYFCDWLAPADVGDVFEAARAKNEKAGLPAIDVSRLQGKFLEFLVRSSGARRVLEIGTLGGYSTLWMARGLPEGGQIVTLELDPHHAKTARENLRGAGLLDRVDLRIGRAIDSLQALEKAASEPFDLIFIDADKKSYPEYLEWSLKLSRPGTVIVADNVVRDGKVVDAKSSDPDIQGVRRFTEMLSAEPRLSATVLQTVGEKGYDGFALAVVLP
;
A
#
# COMPACT_ATOMS: atom_id res chain seq x y z
N MET A 1 -1.84 5.03 21.55
CA MET A 1 -1.19 4.12 20.58
C MET A 1 0.31 4.41 20.61
N ARG A 2 1.18 3.49 21.01
CA ARG A 2 2.64 3.73 21.00
C ARG A 2 3.07 3.63 19.53
N VAL A 3 3.45 4.75 18.94
CA VAL A 3 4.14 4.76 17.65
C VAL A 3 5.47 4.01 17.88
N ASN A 4 5.54 2.79 17.37
CA ASN A 4 6.78 2.01 17.40
C ASN A 4 7.71 2.64 16.37
N THR A 5 8.53 3.61 16.77
CA THR A 5 9.55 4.22 15.91
C THR A 5 10.56 3.14 15.56
N LYS A 6 10.39 2.54 14.39
CA LYS A 6 11.37 1.62 13.82
C LYS A 6 12.72 2.33 13.76
N ILE A 7 13.76 1.70 14.28
CA ILE A 7 15.12 2.28 14.30
C ILE A 7 15.71 2.06 12.89
N ALA A 8 15.74 3.13 12.10
CA ALA A 8 16.49 3.13 10.84
C ALA A 8 17.98 3.36 11.13
N LYS A 9 18.85 2.54 10.53
CA LYS A 9 20.30 2.73 10.66
C LYS A 9 20.76 3.87 9.75
N PRO A 10 21.78 4.66 10.16
CA PRO A 10 22.28 5.78 9.36
C PRO A 10 22.72 5.38 7.95
N GLU A 11 23.34 4.22 7.79
CA GLU A 11 23.77 3.70 6.50
C GLU A 11 22.57 3.37 5.57
N TRP A 12 21.46 2.90 6.09
CA TRP A 12 20.25 2.64 5.31
C TRP A 12 19.62 3.94 4.78
N ILE A 13 19.58 4.97 5.65
CA ILE A 13 19.10 6.31 5.27
C ILE A 13 19.99 6.92 4.20
N ALA A 14 21.31 6.78 4.32
CA ALA A 14 22.25 7.30 3.35
C ALA A 14 22.10 6.64 1.97
N VAL A 15 21.87 5.31 1.95
CA VAL A 15 21.62 4.56 0.71
C VAL A 15 20.28 4.97 0.08
N ASP A 16 19.23 5.11 0.87
CA ASP A 16 17.93 5.58 0.36
C ASP A 16 18.06 6.97 -0.26
N ARG A 17 18.75 7.91 0.39
CA ARG A 17 19.00 9.25 -0.14
C ARG A 17 19.74 9.20 -1.47
N TYR A 18 20.83 8.43 -1.53
CA TYR A 18 21.61 8.27 -2.77
C TYR A 18 20.72 7.82 -3.93
N PHE A 19 19.88 6.80 -3.74
CA PHE A 19 19.02 6.33 -4.82
C PHE A 19 17.81 7.27 -5.07
N CYS A 20 17.31 7.97 -4.06
CA CYS A 20 16.27 8.98 -4.27
C CYS A 20 16.79 10.11 -5.19
N ASP A 21 18.01 10.58 -4.98
CA ASP A 21 18.61 11.67 -5.78
C ASP A 21 18.72 11.31 -7.27
N TRP A 22 18.89 10.02 -7.59
CA TRP A 22 19.04 9.56 -8.98
C TRP A 22 17.75 9.04 -9.61
N LEU A 23 16.93 8.30 -8.86
CA LEU A 23 15.81 7.53 -9.42
C LEU A 23 14.44 8.13 -9.09
N ALA A 24 14.38 8.96 -8.08
CA ALA A 24 13.15 9.59 -7.61
C ALA A 24 13.46 11.00 -7.04
N PRO A 25 14.15 11.87 -7.81
CA PRO A 25 14.52 13.19 -7.31
C PRO A 25 13.30 14.03 -6.92
N ALA A 26 13.47 14.88 -5.91
CA ALA A 26 12.47 15.88 -5.54
C ALA A 26 12.71 17.13 -6.40
N ASP A 27 11.85 17.36 -7.36
CA ASP A 27 11.88 18.56 -8.19
C ASP A 27 11.16 19.73 -7.50
N VAL A 28 11.40 20.95 -7.97
CA VAL A 28 10.66 22.14 -7.51
C VAL A 28 9.17 21.95 -7.83
N GLY A 29 8.34 22.07 -6.79
CA GLY A 29 6.89 21.79 -6.91
C GLY A 29 6.54 20.30 -6.84
N ASP A 30 7.42 19.48 -6.31
CA ASP A 30 7.21 18.04 -6.13
C ASP A 30 5.93 17.76 -5.32
N VAL A 31 4.96 17.16 -5.98
CA VAL A 31 3.65 16.84 -5.40
C VAL A 31 3.75 15.85 -4.23
N PHE A 32 4.78 15.02 -4.20
CA PHE A 32 5.00 14.03 -3.13
C PHE A 32 5.50 14.72 -1.85
N GLU A 33 6.45 15.65 -1.97
CA GLU A 33 6.90 16.44 -0.82
C GLU A 33 5.79 17.37 -0.31
N ALA A 34 5.03 17.97 -1.21
CA ALA A 34 3.85 18.78 -0.85
C ALA A 34 2.81 17.95 -0.10
N ALA A 35 2.58 16.69 -0.51
CA ALA A 35 1.66 15.78 0.16
C ALA A 35 2.16 15.39 1.56
N ARG A 36 3.44 15.05 1.73
CA ARG A 36 4.03 14.77 3.05
C ARG A 36 3.92 15.95 4.00
N ALA A 37 4.30 17.15 3.54
CA ALA A 37 4.19 18.38 4.33
C ALA A 37 2.73 18.67 4.75
N LYS A 38 1.77 18.41 3.86
CA LYS A 38 0.35 18.57 4.18
C LYS A 38 -0.14 17.51 5.17
N ASN A 39 0.29 16.24 5.04
CA ASN A 39 -0.02 15.17 6.00
C ASN A 39 0.46 15.55 7.40
N GLU A 40 1.72 16.01 7.52
CA GLU A 40 2.30 16.47 8.78
C GLU A 40 1.51 17.65 9.36
N LYS A 41 1.24 18.67 8.55
CA LYS A 41 0.45 19.85 8.98
C LYS A 41 -0.97 19.50 9.42
N ALA A 42 -1.57 18.48 8.81
CA ALA A 42 -2.88 17.96 9.18
C ALA A 42 -2.82 17.04 10.42
N GLY A 43 -1.64 16.74 10.96
CA GLY A 43 -1.46 15.89 12.12
C GLY A 43 -1.66 14.39 11.84
N LEU A 44 -1.52 13.95 10.60
CA LEU A 44 -1.57 12.53 10.26
C LEU A 44 -0.33 11.81 10.82
N PRO A 45 -0.44 10.53 11.19
CA PRO A 45 0.73 9.77 11.63
C PRO A 45 1.75 9.62 10.49
N ALA A 46 3.05 9.75 10.79
CA ALA A 46 4.15 9.66 9.82
C ALA A 46 4.46 8.19 9.42
N ILE A 47 3.45 7.50 8.91
CA ILE A 47 3.50 6.09 8.51
C ILE A 47 3.38 5.87 6.99
N ASP A 48 3.43 6.94 6.20
CA ASP A 48 3.49 6.82 4.74
C ASP A 48 4.65 5.91 4.30
N VAL A 49 4.51 5.24 3.18
CA VAL A 49 5.62 4.51 2.54
C VAL A 49 6.80 5.44 2.26
N SER A 50 8.03 4.90 2.19
CA SER A 50 9.19 5.70 1.78
C SER A 50 9.06 6.15 0.32
N ARG A 51 9.90 7.11 -0.10
CA ARG A 51 9.91 7.60 -1.48
C ARG A 51 10.24 6.48 -2.47
N LEU A 52 11.22 5.63 -2.14
CA LEU A 52 11.59 4.48 -2.98
C LEU A 52 10.52 3.39 -2.96
N GLN A 53 9.84 3.16 -1.84
CA GLN A 53 8.70 2.24 -1.78
C GLN A 53 7.53 2.76 -2.64
N GLY A 54 7.22 4.06 -2.59
CA GLY A 54 6.25 4.68 -3.50
C GLY A 54 6.64 4.52 -4.96
N LYS A 55 7.92 4.74 -5.28
CA LYS A 55 8.45 4.51 -6.64
C LYS A 55 8.36 3.04 -7.07
N PHE A 56 8.55 2.11 -6.14
CA PHE A 56 8.35 0.69 -6.40
C PHE A 56 6.88 0.37 -6.72
N LEU A 57 5.92 0.96 -6.02
CA LEU A 57 4.49 0.80 -6.35
C LEU A 57 4.17 1.38 -7.75
N GLU A 58 4.69 2.56 -8.11
CA GLU A 58 4.58 3.10 -9.48
C GLU A 58 5.16 2.12 -10.50
N PHE A 59 6.34 1.57 -10.22
CA PHE A 59 6.98 0.58 -11.09
C PHE A 59 6.10 -0.66 -11.29
N LEU A 60 5.49 -1.19 -10.23
CA LEU A 60 4.60 -2.35 -10.32
C LEU A 60 3.35 -2.05 -11.17
N VAL A 61 2.73 -0.88 -11.00
CA VAL A 61 1.59 -0.45 -11.83
C VAL A 61 1.98 -0.42 -13.31
N ARG A 62 3.15 0.16 -13.64
CA ARG A 62 3.64 0.25 -15.02
C ARG A 62 4.01 -1.11 -15.60
N SER A 63 4.76 -1.92 -14.86
CA SER A 63 5.29 -3.20 -15.34
C SER A 63 4.21 -4.26 -15.51
N SER A 64 3.16 -4.24 -14.69
CA SER A 64 1.99 -5.12 -14.86
C SER A 64 0.99 -4.61 -15.89
N GLY A 65 1.15 -3.37 -16.38
CA GLY A 65 0.17 -2.73 -17.26
C GLY A 65 -1.18 -2.47 -16.58
N ALA A 66 -1.17 -2.34 -15.24
CA ALA A 66 -2.39 -2.19 -14.46
C ALA A 66 -3.18 -0.96 -14.87
N ARG A 67 -4.48 -1.14 -15.13
CA ARG A 67 -5.46 -0.09 -15.42
C ARG A 67 -6.43 0.13 -14.27
N ARG A 68 -6.66 -0.90 -13.47
CA ARG A 68 -7.54 -0.87 -12.30
C ARG A 68 -6.77 -1.30 -11.06
N VAL A 69 -6.61 -0.37 -10.13
CA VAL A 69 -5.87 -0.60 -8.88
C VAL A 69 -6.85 -0.51 -7.71
N LEU A 70 -6.73 -1.42 -6.76
CA LEU A 70 -7.39 -1.35 -5.46
C LEU A 70 -6.33 -1.08 -4.39
N GLU A 71 -6.58 -0.10 -3.54
CA GLU A 71 -5.77 0.20 -2.37
C GLU A 71 -6.61 0.06 -1.10
N ILE A 72 -6.10 -0.70 -0.14
CA ILE A 72 -6.73 -0.88 1.17
C ILE A 72 -5.86 -0.18 2.22
N GLY A 73 -6.29 1.01 2.66
CA GLY A 73 -5.54 1.96 3.46
C GLY A 73 -4.97 3.10 2.63
N THR A 74 -5.52 4.31 2.80
CA THR A 74 -5.16 5.50 2.01
C THR A 74 -4.26 6.46 2.79
N LEU A 75 -4.54 6.63 4.10
CA LEU A 75 -3.96 7.68 4.93
C LEU A 75 -4.11 9.05 4.23
N GLY A 76 -3.01 9.78 4.03
CA GLY A 76 -2.97 11.05 3.28
C GLY A 76 -2.80 10.90 1.77
N GLY A 77 -2.91 9.67 1.22
CA GLY A 77 -2.88 9.42 -0.23
C GLY A 77 -1.49 9.41 -0.86
N TYR A 78 -0.43 9.25 -0.08
CA TYR A 78 0.94 9.30 -0.61
C TYR A 78 1.25 8.10 -1.53
N SER A 79 0.93 6.88 -1.14
CA SER A 79 1.01 5.68 -1.98
C SER A 79 0.07 5.76 -3.18
N THR A 80 -1.15 6.29 -2.97
CA THR A 80 -2.15 6.53 -4.02
C THR A 80 -1.59 7.43 -5.12
N LEU A 81 -0.88 8.52 -4.77
CA LEU A 81 -0.24 9.43 -5.73
C LEU A 81 0.79 8.70 -6.61
N TRP A 82 1.65 7.86 -6.00
CA TRP A 82 2.65 7.08 -6.72
C TRP A 82 2.00 6.09 -7.70
N MET A 83 1.00 5.35 -7.24
CA MET A 83 0.30 4.39 -8.09
C MET A 83 -0.48 5.10 -9.20
N ALA A 84 -1.16 6.22 -8.91
CA ALA A 84 -1.89 7.01 -9.91
C ALA A 84 -0.98 7.56 -11.00
N ARG A 85 0.25 7.97 -10.66
CA ARG A 85 1.27 8.39 -11.63
C ARG A 85 1.71 7.24 -12.55
N GLY A 86 1.64 6.00 -12.06
CA GLY A 86 1.97 4.79 -12.83
C GLY A 86 0.90 4.38 -13.83
N LEU A 87 -0.35 4.79 -13.63
CA LEU A 87 -1.48 4.37 -14.46
C LEU A 87 -1.39 4.89 -15.90
N PRO A 88 -1.80 4.09 -16.89
CA PRO A 88 -2.00 4.56 -18.25
C PRO A 88 -3.21 5.53 -18.34
N GLU A 89 -3.42 6.13 -19.51
CA GLU A 89 -4.60 6.94 -19.78
C GLU A 89 -5.89 6.12 -19.56
N GLY A 90 -6.87 6.73 -18.89
CA GLY A 90 -8.13 6.07 -18.51
C GLY A 90 -8.01 5.03 -17.37
N GLY A 91 -6.82 4.85 -16.79
CA GLY A 91 -6.66 3.99 -15.62
C GLY A 91 -7.21 4.63 -14.36
N GLN A 92 -7.67 3.82 -13.40
CA GLN A 92 -8.34 4.26 -12.18
C GLN A 92 -7.87 3.52 -10.93
N ILE A 93 -7.93 4.20 -9.79
CA ILE A 93 -7.71 3.62 -8.45
C ILE A 93 -9.01 3.70 -7.65
N VAL A 94 -9.37 2.61 -7.00
CA VAL A 94 -10.29 2.61 -5.86
C VAL A 94 -9.44 2.53 -4.60
N THR A 95 -9.57 3.50 -3.68
CA THR A 95 -8.82 3.51 -2.42
C THR A 95 -9.77 3.62 -1.23
N LEU A 96 -9.48 2.85 -0.18
CA LEU A 96 -10.36 2.67 0.97
C LEU A 96 -9.73 3.27 2.22
N GLU A 97 -10.42 4.20 2.87
CA GLU A 97 -9.95 4.87 4.08
C GLU A 97 -11.02 4.85 5.18
N LEU A 98 -10.61 4.46 6.37
CA LEU A 98 -11.51 4.40 7.52
C LEU A 98 -11.79 5.79 8.11
N ASP A 99 -10.74 6.63 8.21
CA ASP A 99 -10.79 7.92 8.90
C ASP A 99 -11.19 9.06 7.93
N PRO A 100 -12.31 9.74 8.17
CA PRO A 100 -12.73 10.86 7.33
C PRO A 100 -11.73 12.03 7.29
N HIS A 101 -10.93 12.23 8.35
CA HIS A 101 -9.90 13.26 8.39
C HIS A 101 -8.72 12.92 7.47
N HIS A 102 -8.26 11.68 7.49
CA HIS A 102 -7.26 11.17 6.55
C HIS A 102 -7.76 11.29 5.11
N ALA A 103 -8.97 10.81 4.83
CA ALA A 103 -9.59 10.88 3.52
C ALA A 103 -9.73 12.31 2.98
N LYS A 104 -10.06 13.29 3.84
CA LYS A 104 -10.09 14.70 3.46
C LYS A 104 -8.72 15.18 3.00
N THR A 105 -7.68 14.88 3.79
CA THR A 105 -6.29 15.25 3.46
C THR A 105 -5.83 14.59 2.16
N ALA A 106 -6.14 13.30 1.96
CA ALA A 106 -5.85 12.57 0.73
C ALA A 106 -6.51 13.22 -0.50
N ARG A 107 -7.79 13.60 -0.41
CA ARG A 107 -8.49 14.31 -1.50
C ARG A 107 -7.83 15.64 -1.85
N GLU A 108 -7.36 16.39 -0.86
CA GLU A 108 -6.66 17.64 -1.08
C GLU A 108 -5.30 17.43 -1.76
N ASN A 109 -4.56 16.38 -1.37
CA ASN A 109 -3.29 15.99 -2.00
C ASN A 109 -3.50 15.56 -3.45
N LEU A 110 -4.46 14.69 -3.70
CA LEU A 110 -4.82 14.20 -5.05
C LEU A 110 -5.27 15.34 -5.96
N ARG A 111 -6.07 16.29 -5.43
CA ARG A 111 -6.48 17.49 -6.17
C ARG A 111 -5.28 18.37 -6.51
N GLY A 112 -4.39 18.62 -5.55
CA GLY A 112 -3.16 19.38 -5.75
C GLY A 112 -2.23 18.79 -6.81
N ALA A 113 -2.27 17.48 -6.97
CA ALA A 113 -1.51 16.75 -7.99
C ALA A 113 -2.24 16.61 -9.34
N GLY A 114 -3.50 17.08 -9.46
CA GLY A 114 -4.31 16.90 -10.68
C GLY A 114 -4.73 15.45 -10.96
N LEU A 115 -4.78 14.60 -9.92
CA LEU A 115 -5.05 13.15 -10.05
C LEU A 115 -6.39 12.72 -9.44
N LEU A 116 -7.16 13.65 -8.88
CA LEU A 116 -8.39 13.32 -8.15
C LEU A 116 -9.42 12.61 -9.05
N ASP A 117 -9.53 12.98 -10.31
CA ASP A 117 -10.50 12.40 -11.26
C ASP A 117 -10.20 10.94 -11.61
N ARG A 118 -9.01 10.46 -11.25
CA ARG A 118 -8.58 9.06 -11.48
C ARG A 118 -8.74 8.19 -10.24
N VAL A 119 -9.26 8.76 -9.12
CA VAL A 119 -9.29 8.08 -7.82
C VAL A 119 -10.70 8.11 -7.23
N ASP A 120 -11.30 6.92 -7.06
CA ASP A 120 -12.52 6.71 -6.27
C ASP A 120 -12.12 6.44 -4.81
N LEU A 121 -12.14 7.48 -3.98
CA LEU A 121 -11.82 7.38 -2.55
C LEU A 121 -13.09 7.13 -1.75
N ARG A 122 -13.18 5.95 -1.12
CA ARG A 122 -14.31 5.50 -0.31
C ARG A 122 -13.97 5.59 1.17
N ILE A 123 -14.89 6.18 1.94
CA ILE A 123 -14.73 6.39 3.38
C ILE A 123 -15.58 5.37 4.13
N GLY A 124 -14.97 4.70 5.11
CA GLY A 124 -15.62 3.73 5.97
C GLY A 124 -14.79 2.46 6.14
N ARG A 125 -15.40 1.44 6.74
CA ARG A 125 -14.72 0.16 6.91
C ARG A 125 -14.39 -0.45 5.54
N ALA A 126 -13.15 -0.91 5.38
CA ALA A 126 -12.70 -1.50 4.12
C ALA A 126 -13.60 -2.66 3.68
N ILE A 127 -14.00 -3.53 4.61
CA ILE A 127 -14.85 -4.70 4.32
C ILE A 127 -16.18 -4.28 3.70
N ASP A 128 -16.81 -3.23 4.21
CA ASP A 128 -18.10 -2.75 3.68
C ASP A 128 -17.96 -2.27 2.22
N SER A 129 -16.85 -1.58 1.91
CA SER A 129 -16.53 -1.15 0.55
C SER A 129 -16.19 -2.33 -0.38
N LEU A 130 -15.46 -3.33 0.12
CA LEU A 130 -15.10 -4.54 -0.63
C LEU A 130 -16.35 -5.37 -0.96
N GLN A 131 -17.27 -5.53 -0.01
CA GLN A 131 -18.58 -6.16 -0.24
C GLN A 131 -19.41 -5.40 -1.28
N ALA A 132 -19.40 -4.07 -1.22
CA ALA A 132 -20.13 -3.24 -2.18
C ALA A 132 -19.53 -3.37 -3.60
N LEU A 133 -18.20 -3.48 -3.74
CA LEU A 133 -17.53 -3.72 -5.02
C LEU A 133 -17.93 -5.07 -5.62
N GLU A 134 -17.91 -6.14 -4.83
CA GLU A 134 -18.34 -7.47 -5.28
C GLU A 134 -19.82 -7.47 -5.70
N LYS A 135 -20.69 -6.91 -4.85
CA LYS A 135 -22.15 -6.84 -5.11
C LYS A 135 -22.48 -6.03 -6.36
N ALA A 136 -21.70 -5.02 -6.67
CA ALA A 136 -21.83 -4.22 -7.89
C ALA A 136 -21.27 -4.93 -9.14
N ALA A 137 -20.80 -6.18 -9.03
CA ALA A 137 -20.10 -6.90 -10.09
C ALA A 137 -18.97 -6.04 -10.73
N SER A 138 -18.20 -5.36 -9.89
CA SER A 138 -17.08 -4.53 -10.33
C SER A 138 -16.12 -5.37 -11.18
N GLU A 139 -15.61 -4.79 -12.26
CA GLU A 139 -14.54 -5.44 -13.02
C GLU A 139 -13.37 -5.77 -12.09
N PRO A 140 -12.67 -6.90 -12.30
CA PRO A 140 -11.51 -7.29 -11.49
C PRO A 140 -10.40 -6.23 -11.50
N PHE A 141 -9.64 -6.19 -10.43
CA PHE A 141 -8.46 -5.32 -10.32
C PHE A 141 -7.22 -6.01 -10.89
N ASP A 142 -6.34 -5.21 -11.48
CA ASP A 142 -5.07 -5.67 -12.04
C ASP A 142 -3.94 -5.66 -10.99
N LEU A 143 -4.03 -4.72 -10.03
CA LEU A 143 -3.13 -4.63 -8.91
C LEU A 143 -3.92 -4.30 -7.65
N ILE A 144 -3.60 -4.98 -6.53
CA ILE A 144 -4.20 -4.75 -5.22
C ILE A 144 -3.09 -4.47 -4.22
N PHE A 145 -3.13 -3.31 -3.58
CA PHE A 145 -2.19 -2.91 -2.53
C PHE A 145 -2.88 -2.90 -1.17
N ILE A 146 -2.31 -3.62 -0.20
CA ILE A 146 -2.85 -3.78 1.15
C ILE A 146 -1.89 -3.12 2.14
N ASP A 147 -2.28 -1.99 2.73
CA ASP A 147 -1.53 -1.29 3.77
C ASP A 147 -2.47 -0.67 4.81
N ALA A 148 -3.23 -1.52 5.48
CA ALA A 148 -4.15 -1.15 6.55
C ALA A 148 -3.80 -1.88 7.87
N ASP A 149 -4.77 -2.12 8.75
CA ASP A 149 -4.58 -2.83 10.01
C ASP A 149 -4.21 -4.30 9.76
N LYS A 150 -3.06 -4.72 10.32
CA LYS A 150 -2.44 -6.00 9.99
C LYS A 150 -3.23 -7.21 10.50
N LYS A 151 -3.98 -7.05 11.59
CA LYS A 151 -4.86 -8.10 12.12
C LYS A 151 -5.93 -8.55 11.11
N SER A 152 -6.33 -7.66 10.18
CA SER A 152 -7.35 -7.94 9.15
C SER A 152 -6.77 -8.42 7.81
N TYR A 153 -5.45 -8.58 7.70
CA TYR A 153 -4.80 -9.06 6.47
C TYR A 153 -5.34 -10.39 5.92
N PRO A 154 -5.68 -11.40 6.76
CA PRO A 154 -6.35 -12.60 6.28
C PRO A 154 -7.64 -12.30 5.50
N GLU A 155 -8.50 -11.47 6.05
CA GLU A 155 -9.77 -11.10 5.43
C GLU A 155 -9.56 -10.25 4.16
N TYR A 156 -8.57 -9.36 4.17
CA TYR A 156 -8.21 -8.59 2.97
C TYR A 156 -7.68 -9.47 1.84
N LEU A 157 -6.97 -10.56 2.13
CA LEU A 157 -6.57 -11.54 1.12
C LEU A 157 -7.78 -12.26 0.51
N GLU A 158 -8.74 -12.72 1.32
CA GLU A 158 -9.94 -13.35 0.83
C GLU A 158 -10.72 -12.44 -0.13
N TRP A 159 -10.86 -11.16 0.23
CA TRP A 159 -11.50 -10.17 -0.63
C TRP A 159 -10.68 -9.86 -1.89
N SER A 160 -9.35 -9.78 -1.76
CA SER A 160 -8.47 -9.58 -2.90
C SER A 160 -8.62 -10.68 -3.94
N LEU A 161 -8.74 -11.94 -3.50
CA LEU A 161 -8.95 -13.08 -4.39
C LEU A 161 -10.32 -13.05 -5.10
N LYS A 162 -11.38 -12.56 -4.43
CA LYS A 162 -12.71 -12.41 -5.04
C LYS A 162 -12.75 -11.31 -6.10
N LEU A 163 -11.96 -10.25 -5.90
CA LEU A 163 -11.92 -9.07 -6.76
C LEU A 163 -10.76 -9.11 -7.78
N SER A 164 -10.07 -10.24 -7.89
CA SER A 164 -8.93 -10.45 -8.79
C SER A 164 -9.30 -11.30 -10.02
N ARG A 165 -8.36 -11.39 -10.95
CA ARG A 165 -8.35 -12.27 -12.11
C ARG A 165 -6.96 -12.87 -12.31
N PRO A 166 -6.79 -13.89 -13.13
CA PRO A 166 -5.45 -14.34 -13.52
C PRO A 166 -4.57 -13.17 -13.99
N GLY A 167 -3.35 -13.09 -13.45
CA GLY A 167 -2.41 -11.99 -13.69
C GLY A 167 -2.51 -10.83 -12.71
N THR A 168 -3.54 -10.76 -11.84
CA THR A 168 -3.60 -9.74 -10.78
C THR A 168 -2.41 -9.84 -9.85
N VAL A 169 -1.75 -8.70 -9.59
CA VAL A 169 -0.66 -8.59 -8.63
C VAL A 169 -1.22 -8.12 -7.29
N ILE A 170 -0.92 -8.84 -6.22
CA ILE A 170 -1.29 -8.48 -4.84
C ILE A 170 0.00 -8.12 -4.09
N VAL A 171 0.01 -6.95 -3.46
CA VAL A 171 1.12 -6.44 -2.67
C VAL A 171 0.61 -6.13 -1.26
N ALA A 172 1.26 -6.67 -0.23
CA ALA A 172 0.93 -6.33 1.16
C ALA A 172 2.18 -5.78 1.87
N ASP A 173 2.04 -4.59 2.46
CA ASP A 173 3.14 -3.93 3.16
C ASP A 173 3.25 -4.36 4.63
N ASN A 174 4.43 -4.17 5.20
CA ASN A 174 4.80 -4.40 6.60
C ASN A 174 4.57 -5.85 7.09
N VAL A 175 4.93 -6.82 6.26
CA VAL A 175 4.78 -8.25 6.61
C VAL A 175 5.95 -8.82 7.41
N VAL A 176 7.05 -8.08 7.58
CA VAL A 176 8.22 -8.53 8.36
C VAL A 176 8.17 -8.05 9.80
N ARG A 177 7.64 -6.83 10.06
CA ARG A 177 7.38 -6.31 11.41
C ARG A 177 8.62 -6.27 12.30
N ASP A 178 9.74 -5.70 11.82
CA ASP A 178 11.03 -5.70 12.51
C ASP A 178 11.54 -7.12 12.86
N GLY A 179 11.23 -8.11 12.02
CA GLY A 179 11.58 -9.52 12.27
C GLY A 179 10.65 -10.25 13.24
N LYS A 180 9.68 -9.58 13.87
CA LYS A 180 8.79 -10.18 14.88
C LYS A 180 7.83 -11.22 14.28
N VAL A 181 7.64 -11.23 12.98
CA VAL A 181 6.80 -12.21 12.29
C VAL A 181 7.23 -13.66 12.56
N VAL A 182 8.50 -13.92 12.88
CA VAL A 182 8.99 -15.29 13.20
C VAL A 182 8.58 -15.78 14.58
N ASP A 183 8.14 -14.89 15.48
CA ASP A 183 7.69 -15.26 16.82
C ASP A 183 6.30 -15.88 16.80
N ALA A 184 6.25 -17.22 16.81
CA ALA A 184 5.00 -17.97 16.82
C ALA A 184 4.19 -17.81 18.13
N LYS A 185 4.82 -17.33 19.19
CA LYS A 185 4.19 -17.15 20.51
C LYS A 185 3.76 -15.70 20.77
N SER A 186 3.97 -14.81 19.81
CA SER A 186 3.55 -13.41 19.92
C SER A 186 2.06 -13.31 20.21
N SER A 187 1.68 -12.51 21.21
CA SER A 187 0.29 -12.17 21.49
C SER A 187 -0.17 -10.89 20.75
N ASP A 188 0.70 -10.28 19.98
CA ASP A 188 0.38 -9.09 19.19
C ASP A 188 -0.56 -9.48 18.03
N PRO A 189 -1.79 -8.91 17.96
CA PRO A 189 -2.76 -9.27 16.94
C PRO A 189 -2.28 -8.93 15.52
N ASP A 190 -1.44 -7.90 15.34
CA ASP A 190 -0.88 -7.54 14.04
C ASP A 190 0.14 -8.59 13.58
N ILE A 191 0.98 -9.11 14.50
CA ILE A 191 1.90 -10.20 14.18
C ILE A 191 1.14 -11.46 13.82
N GLN A 192 0.12 -11.82 14.58
CA GLN A 192 -0.71 -13.00 14.31
C GLN A 192 -1.47 -12.85 12.97
N GLY A 193 -1.99 -11.66 12.67
CA GLY A 193 -2.64 -11.38 11.40
C GLY A 193 -1.71 -11.59 10.20
N VAL A 194 -0.48 -11.06 10.27
CA VAL A 194 0.53 -11.27 9.20
C VAL A 194 0.91 -12.74 9.07
N ARG A 195 1.10 -13.45 10.18
CA ARG A 195 1.42 -14.88 10.17
C ARG A 195 0.31 -15.69 9.50
N ARG A 196 -0.95 -15.45 9.90
CA ARG A 196 -2.11 -16.10 9.30
C ARG A 196 -2.25 -15.78 7.81
N PHE A 197 -2.03 -14.53 7.43
CA PHE A 197 -1.98 -14.11 6.02
C PHE A 197 -0.92 -14.88 5.24
N THR A 198 0.28 -15.06 5.80
CA THR A 198 1.37 -15.81 5.16
C THR A 198 1.01 -17.30 4.99
N GLU A 199 0.39 -17.91 6.00
CA GLU A 199 -0.13 -19.29 5.92
C GLU A 199 -1.15 -19.43 4.79
N MET A 200 -2.07 -18.46 4.67
CA MET A 200 -3.09 -18.45 3.60
C MET A 200 -2.46 -18.27 2.22
N LEU A 201 -1.47 -17.37 2.07
CA LEU A 201 -0.72 -17.23 0.81
C LEU A 201 -0.07 -18.54 0.38
N SER A 202 0.52 -19.27 1.33
CA SER A 202 1.18 -20.55 1.07
C SER A 202 0.20 -21.68 0.73
N ALA A 203 -0.99 -21.64 1.30
CA ALA A 203 -2.02 -22.67 1.10
C ALA A 203 -2.90 -22.44 -0.13
N GLU A 204 -2.89 -21.25 -0.71
CA GLU A 204 -3.76 -20.87 -1.84
C GLU A 204 -3.13 -21.28 -3.18
N PRO A 205 -3.66 -22.34 -3.85
CA PRO A 205 -3.06 -22.88 -5.08
C PRO A 205 -3.14 -21.93 -6.28
N ARG A 206 -4.02 -20.93 -6.23
CA ARG A 206 -4.14 -19.90 -7.28
C ARG A 206 -3.06 -18.81 -7.19
N LEU A 207 -2.20 -18.84 -6.18
CA LEU A 207 -1.19 -17.81 -5.97
C LEU A 207 0.23 -18.34 -6.15
N SER A 208 1.06 -17.55 -6.83
CA SER A 208 2.51 -17.63 -6.72
C SER A 208 2.98 -16.45 -5.90
N ALA A 209 3.58 -16.69 -4.72
CA ALA A 209 3.90 -15.63 -3.77
C ALA A 209 5.34 -15.67 -3.28
N THR A 210 5.85 -14.50 -2.88
CA THR A 210 7.16 -14.32 -2.24
C THR A 210 7.12 -13.16 -1.25
N VAL A 211 8.19 -13.01 -0.46
CA VAL A 211 8.39 -11.88 0.46
C VAL A 211 9.75 -11.24 0.17
N LEU A 212 9.78 -9.92 0.06
CA LEU A 212 11.00 -9.13 -0.01
C LEU A 212 11.17 -8.37 1.31
N GLN A 213 12.27 -8.62 2.02
CA GLN A 213 12.65 -7.82 3.17
C GLN A 213 13.22 -6.48 2.70
N THR A 214 12.86 -5.40 3.37
CA THR A 214 13.28 -4.04 3.05
C THR A 214 13.95 -3.38 4.25
N VAL A 215 15.01 -2.63 3.98
CA VAL A 215 15.65 -1.75 4.95
C VAL A 215 15.74 -0.36 4.32
N GLY A 216 15.63 0.70 5.13
CA GLY A 216 15.69 2.07 4.63
C GLY A 216 15.34 3.09 5.69
N GLU A 217 14.95 4.29 5.25
CA GLU A 217 14.54 5.39 6.15
C GLU A 217 13.37 5.03 7.08
N LYS A 218 12.54 4.05 6.67
CA LYS A 218 11.42 3.52 7.46
C LYS A 218 11.80 2.34 8.35
N GLY A 219 13.09 2.02 8.49
CA GLY A 219 13.59 0.91 9.29
C GLY A 219 13.56 -0.43 8.56
N TYR A 220 13.36 -1.52 9.29
CA TYR A 220 13.33 -2.89 8.78
C TYR A 220 11.90 -3.40 8.68
N ASP A 221 11.47 -3.74 7.47
CA ASP A 221 10.19 -4.40 7.22
C ASP A 221 10.22 -5.20 5.90
N GLY A 222 9.12 -5.30 5.16
CA GLY A 222 9.07 -5.98 3.88
C GLY A 222 7.68 -6.02 3.26
N PHE A 223 7.67 -6.37 1.98
CA PHE A 223 6.46 -6.61 1.19
C PHE A 223 6.25 -8.09 0.93
N ALA A 224 5.03 -8.57 1.08
CA ALA A 224 4.59 -9.78 0.40
C ALA A 224 4.11 -9.40 -1.01
N LEU A 225 4.50 -10.20 -1.99
CA LEU A 225 4.12 -10.08 -3.39
C LEU A 225 3.51 -11.39 -3.84
N ALA A 226 2.34 -11.33 -4.47
CA ALA A 226 1.72 -12.50 -5.05
C ALA A 226 1.15 -12.17 -6.43
N VAL A 227 1.09 -13.16 -7.31
CA VAL A 227 0.38 -13.08 -8.58
C VAL A 227 -0.66 -14.18 -8.65
N VAL A 228 -1.86 -13.83 -9.12
CA VAL A 228 -2.94 -14.79 -9.34
C VAL A 228 -2.64 -15.59 -10.60
N LEU A 229 -2.54 -16.90 -10.45
CA LEU A 229 -2.25 -17.85 -11.54
C LEU A 229 -3.49 -18.09 -12.43
N PRO A 230 -3.30 -18.55 -13.68
CA PRO A 230 -4.38 -18.96 -14.57
C PRO A 230 -5.23 -20.09 -14.03
#